data_0dce8a0ddfc4795ff19128ffe70a1245
#
_entry.id   0dce8a0ddfc4795ff19128ffe70a1245
#
_cell.length_a   1.000
_cell.length_b   1.000
_cell.length_c   1.000
_cell.angle_alpha   90.00
_cell.angle_beta   90.00
_cell.angle_gamma   90.00
#
_symmetry.space_group_name_H-M   'P 1'
#
loop_
_entity.id
_entity.type
_entity.pdbx_description
1 polymer ?
#
loop_
_entity_poly.entity_id
_entity_poly.type
_entity_poly.pdbx_seq_one_letter_code
_entity_poly.pdbx_strand_id
1 'polypeptide(L)'
;MNITKALDKGESRHQRWKARTRYWTDSFILWRRNRLMVVGTGIIVFLLLVAAFAPLLASHDPYEQILSDRLQPPSMKHYFGTDSLGRDIYSRVIFGSRVTLSIAVLVAAISTPLGLVIGVLAGYFGKALDEILMRFSDIFLAFPKLILAIAFAAALGPGVENAIVAISIANWPSYARLARAETLS
;
A
#
# COMPACT_ATOMS: atom_id res chain seq x y z
N MET A 1 -7.80 -53.58 -7.02
CA MET A 1 -8.13 -52.13 -6.73
C MET A 1 -7.08 -51.62 -5.72
N ASN A 2 -6.17 -50.74 -6.21
CA ASN A 2 -4.83 -50.51 -5.66
C ASN A 2 -4.79 -49.70 -4.34
N ILE A 3 -4.53 -50.36 -3.22
CA ILE A 3 -4.26 -49.78 -1.91
C ILE A 3 -3.00 -48.89 -1.95
N THR A 4 -2.02 -49.19 -2.79
CA THR A 4 -0.79 -48.40 -3.00
C THR A 4 -1.03 -46.97 -3.49
N LYS A 5 -2.08 -46.70 -4.31
CA LYS A 5 -2.44 -45.36 -4.78
C LYS A 5 -3.08 -44.49 -3.71
N ALA A 6 -3.67 -45.09 -2.67
CA ALA A 6 -4.30 -44.35 -1.56
C ALA A 6 -3.25 -43.90 -0.55
N LEU A 7 -2.21 -44.67 -0.33
CA LEU A 7 -1.09 -44.34 0.56
C LEU A 7 -0.21 -43.21 0.01
N ASP A 8 0.04 -43.22 -1.31
CA ASP A 8 0.79 -42.18 -2.01
C ASP A 8 0.10 -40.79 -1.94
N LYS A 9 -1.26 -40.75 -1.98
CA LYS A 9 -2.04 -39.53 -1.80
C LYS A 9 -2.01 -38.96 -0.36
N GLY A 10 -1.89 -39.83 0.64
CA GLY A 10 -1.81 -39.45 2.05
C GLY A 10 -0.44 -38.83 2.40
N GLU A 11 0.63 -39.46 1.93
CA GLU A 11 1.99 -38.94 2.10
C GLU A 11 2.21 -37.59 1.41
N SER A 12 1.67 -37.41 0.21
CA SER A 12 1.80 -36.15 -0.52
C SER A 12 1.07 -34.99 0.17
N ARG A 13 -0.07 -35.23 0.85
CA ARG A 13 -0.78 -34.23 1.66
C ARG A 13 -0.01 -33.85 2.91
N HIS A 14 0.54 -34.82 3.64
CA HIS A 14 1.34 -34.58 4.85
C HIS A 14 2.66 -33.87 4.55
N GLN A 15 3.31 -34.20 3.44
CA GLN A 15 4.54 -33.53 2.99
C GLN A 15 4.26 -32.10 2.54
N ARG A 16 3.16 -31.84 1.84
CA ARG A 16 2.71 -30.48 1.46
C ARG A 16 2.36 -29.62 2.67
N TRP A 17 1.78 -30.20 3.72
CA TRP A 17 1.49 -29.47 4.97
C TRP A 17 2.79 -29.13 5.72
N LYS A 18 3.72 -30.06 5.86
CA LYS A 18 5.03 -29.82 6.45
C LYS A 18 5.88 -28.82 5.64
N ALA A 19 5.84 -28.87 4.34
CA ALA A 19 6.50 -27.88 3.49
C ALA A 19 5.89 -26.48 3.70
N ARG A 20 4.57 -26.38 3.77
CA ARG A 20 3.86 -25.10 3.96
C ARG A 20 4.13 -24.48 5.34
N THR A 21 4.18 -25.27 6.41
CA THR A 21 4.54 -24.77 7.74
C THR A 21 6.02 -24.37 7.83
N ARG A 22 6.91 -25.05 7.10
CA ARG A 22 8.33 -24.73 7.03
C ARG A 22 8.56 -23.40 6.30
N TYR A 23 7.83 -23.10 5.25
CA TYR A 23 7.89 -21.80 4.56
C TYR A 23 7.55 -20.63 5.51
N TRP A 24 6.55 -20.78 6.34
CA TRP A 24 6.15 -19.72 7.29
C TRP A 24 7.19 -19.53 8.41
N THR A 25 7.75 -20.63 8.94
CA THR A 25 8.81 -20.57 9.97
C THR A 25 10.11 -19.98 9.41
N ASP A 26 10.51 -20.40 8.20
CA ASP A 26 11.73 -19.91 7.57
C ASP A 26 11.58 -18.42 7.20
N SER A 27 10.41 -18.00 6.68
CA SER A 27 10.10 -16.61 6.41
C SER A 27 10.11 -15.76 7.68
N PHE A 28 9.57 -16.25 8.78
CA PHE A 28 9.57 -15.54 10.06
C PHE A 28 10.99 -15.41 10.65
N ILE A 29 11.82 -16.43 10.51
CA ILE A 29 13.22 -16.41 10.94
C ILE A 29 14.02 -15.39 10.10
N LEU A 30 13.84 -15.40 8.78
CA LEU A 30 14.44 -14.43 7.86
C LEU A 30 13.98 -13.00 8.18
N TRP A 31 12.68 -12.80 8.47
CA TRP A 31 12.11 -11.52 8.88
C TRP A 31 12.76 -10.99 10.16
N ARG A 32 12.85 -11.81 11.22
CA ARG A 32 13.52 -11.43 12.49
C ARG A 32 15.00 -11.13 12.32
N ARG A 33 15.67 -11.77 11.37
CA ARG A 33 17.09 -11.60 11.10
C ARG A 33 17.42 -10.34 10.33
N ASN A 34 16.45 -9.79 9.60
CA ASN A 34 16.60 -8.55 8.86
C ASN A 34 16.09 -7.37 9.71
N ARG A 35 17.00 -6.62 10.29
CA ARG A 35 16.69 -5.46 11.16
C ARG A 35 15.80 -4.41 10.45
N LEU A 36 16.02 -4.18 9.15
CA LEU A 36 15.24 -3.23 8.37
C LEU A 36 13.79 -3.68 8.22
N MET A 37 13.54 -4.98 8.01
CA MET A 37 12.19 -5.53 7.95
C MET A 37 11.45 -5.38 9.28
N VAL A 38 12.13 -5.64 10.40
CA VAL A 38 11.55 -5.48 11.74
C VAL A 38 11.20 -4.02 12.02
N VAL A 39 12.13 -3.11 11.73
CA VAL A 39 11.89 -1.65 11.92
C VAL A 39 10.77 -1.16 11.01
N GLY A 40 10.79 -1.53 9.72
CA GLY A 40 9.73 -1.13 8.76
C GLY A 40 8.35 -1.63 9.18
N THR A 41 8.25 -2.91 9.59
CA THR A 41 6.99 -3.46 10.11
C THR A 41 6.57 -2.76 11.40
N GLY A 42 7.51 -2.46 12.29
CA GLY A 42 7.23 -1.71 13.52
C GLY A 42 6.62 -0.34 13.25
N ILE A 43 7.16 0.40 12.27
CA ILE A 43 6.63 1.70 11.84
C ILE A 43 5.21 1.55 11.28
N ILE A 44 4.98 0.56 10.42
CA ILE A 44 3.63 0.32 9.84
C ILE A 44 2.63 -0.02 10.95
N VAL A 45 2.98 -0.92 11.85
CA VAL A 45 2.11 -1.30 12.99
C VAL A 45 1.84 -0.09 13.88
N PHE A 46 2.85 0.72 14.18
CA PHE A 46 2.69 1.96 14.96
C PHE A 46 1.71 2.92 14.28
N LEU A 47 1.85 3.17 12.97
CA LEU A 47 0.94 4.04 12.23
C LEU A 47 -0.49 3.50 12.19
N LEU A 48 -0.66 2.18 12.05
CA LEU A 48 -1.97 1.53 12.11
C LEU A 48 -2.61 1.68 13.49
N LEU A 49 -1.84 1.56 14.57
CA LEU A 49 -2.33 1.78 15.93
C LEU A 49 -2.73 3.24 16.15
N VAL A 50 -1.90 4.21 15.70
CA VAL A 50 -2.24 5.64 15.76
C VAL A 50 -3.54 5.91 15.02
N ALA A 51 -3.70 5.38 13.81
CA ALA A 51 -4.93 5.55 13.03
C ALA A 51 -6.15 4.89 13.67
N ALA A 52 -5.99 3.68 14.23
CA ALA A 52 -7.08 2.97 14.90
C ALA A 52 -7.55 3.72 16.17
N PHE A 53 -6.60 4.17 16.98
CA PHE A 53 -6.86 4.87 18.23
C PHE A 53 -6.93 6.39 18.09
N ALA A 54 -7.01 6.94 16.88
CA ALA A 54 -7.07 8.38 16.63
C ALA A 54 -8.12 9.12 17.48
N PRO A 55 -9.36 8.64 17.68
CA PRO A 55 -10.34 9.33 18.50
C PRO A 55 -9.97 9.40 20.00
N LEU A 56 -9.12 8.48 20.47
CA LEU A 56 -8.65 8.46 21.87
C LEU A 56 -7.36 9.27 22.06
N LEU A 57 -6.56 9.39 21.01
CA LEU A 57 -5.27 10.08 21.04
C LEU A 57 -5.41 11.57 20.75
N ALA A 58 -6.40 11.97 19.98
CA ALA A 58 -6.65 13.38 19.68
C ALA A 58 -7.17 14.11 20.91
N SER A 59 -6.60 15.28 21.17
CA SER A 59 -7.00 16.14 22.31
C SER A 59 -8.21 17.03 21.99
N HIS A 60 -8.44 17.30 20.69
CA HIS A 60 -9.50 18.19 20.20
C HIS A 60 -10.13 17.59 18.93
N ASP A 61 -11.30 18.13 18.53
CA ASP A 61 -11.87 17.81 17.22
C ASP A 61 -10.96 18.40 16.11
N PRO A 62 -10.48 17.56 15.16
CA PRO A 62 -9.57 18.01 14.10
C PRO A 62 -10.21 18.99 13.11
N TYR A 63 -11.53 19.10 13.10
CA TYR A 63 -12.29 19.95 12.18
C TYR A 63 -12.82 21.22 12.84
N GLU A 64 -12.85 21.30 14.16
CA GLU A 64 -13.32 22.47 14.91
C GLU A 64 -12.43 23.68 14.62
N GLN A 65 -13.07 24.81 14.28
CA GLN A 65 -12.40 26.06 13.92
C GLN A 65 -12.69 27.11 14.99
N ILE A 66 -11.66 27.51 15.73
CA ILE A 66 -11.75 28.52 16.77
C ILE A 66 -10.86 29.71 16.35
N LEU A 67 -11.45 30.69 15.67
CA LEU A 67 -10.71 31.83 15.11
C LEU A 67 -9.95 32.65 16.15
N SER A 68 -10.40 32.70 17.41
CA SER A 68 -9.68 33.33 18.51
C SER A 68 -8.37 32.63 18.86
N ASP A 69 -8.27 31.34 18.54
CA ASP A 69 -7.12 30.50 18.86
C ASP A 69 -6.20 30.30 17.65
N ARG A 70 -6.32 31.14 16.59
CA ARG A 70 -5.50 31.03 15.39
C ARG A 70 -4.04 31.29 15.64
N LEU A 71 -3.17 30.51 14.98
CA LEU A 71 -1.70 30.66 15.01
C LEU A 71 -1.09 30.70 16.41
N GLN A 72 -1.70 30.01 17.36
CA GLN A 72 -1.11 29.86 18.69
C GLN A 72 0.12 28.94 18.65
N PRO A 73 1.18 29.28 19.40
CA PRO A 73 2.35 28.42 19.53
C PRO A 73 2.01 27.12 20.29
N PRO A 74 2.90 26.11 20.23
CA PRO A 74 2.76 24.90 21.04
C PRO A 74 2.58 25.20 22.52
N SER A 75 1.61 24.55 23.15
CA SER A 75 1.24 24.74 24.55
C SER A 75 0.66 23.44 25.15
N MET A 76 0.41 23.42 26.46
CA MET A 76 -0.27 22.29 27.11
C MET A 76 -1.71 22.10 26.62
N LYS A 77 -2.36 23.16 26.12
CA LYS A 77 -3.69 23.08 25.50
C LYS A 77 -3.61 22.56 24.05
N HIS A 78 -2.64 23.03 23.30
CA HIS A 78 -2.41 22.68 21.89
C HIS A 78 -0.96 22.20 21.69
N TYR A 79 -0.71 20.89 21.78
CA TYR A 79 0.64 20.31 21.80
C TYR A 79 1.51 20.76 20.62
N PHE A 80 0.95 20.90 19.41
CA PHE A 80 1.65 21.39 18.22
C PHE A 80 1.19 22.78 17.78
N GLY A 81 0.45 23.50 18.66
CA GLY A 81 -0.16 24.77 18.33
C GLY A 81 -1.38 24.63 17.42
N THR A 82 -1.81 25.74 16.85
CA THR A 82 -2.99 25.84 15.99
C THR A 82 -2.66 26.41 14.62
N ASP A 83 -3.47 26.05 13.62
CA ASP A 83 -3.31 26.57 12.25
C ASP A 83 -3.96 27.94 12.05
N SER A 84 -3.96 28.43 10.80
CA SER A 84 -4.55 29.72 10.42
C SER A 84 -6.06 29.82 10.63
N LEU A 85 -6.74 28.71 10.85
CA LEU A 85 -8.18 28.62 11.14
C LEU A 85 -8.45 28.30 12.63
N GLY A 86 -7.40 28.25 13.47
CA GLY A 86 -7.52 27.92 14.88
C GLY A 86 -7.75 26.43 15.18
N ARG A 87 -7.50 25.54 14.21
CA ARG A 87 -7.66 24.09 14.39
C ARG A 87 -6.41 23.51 15.04
N ASP A 88 -6.59 22.52 15.93
CA ASP A 88 -5.49 21.87 16.62
C ASP A 88 -4.65 21.00 15.66
N ILE A 89 -3.36 21.35 15.51
CA ILE A 89 -2.45 20.68 14.57
C ILE A 89 -2.19 19.23 15.00
N TYR A 90 -2.03 18.97 16.31
CA TYR A 90 -1.77 17.63 16.82
C TYR A 90 -2.92 16.67 16.47
N SER A 91 -4.15 17.05 16.77
CA SER A 91 -5.35 16.25 16.46
C SER A 91 -5.48 16.01 14.95
N ARG A 92 -5.17 17.01 14.13
CA ARG A 92 -5.18 16.89 12.67
C ARG A 92 -4.13 15.93 12.14
N VAL A 93 -2.93 15.90 12.71
CA VAL A 93 -1.88 14.93 12.35
C VAL A 93 -2.33 13.50 12.69
N ILE A 94 -2.88 13.30 13.89
CA ILE A 94 -3.39 12.00 14.33
C ILE A 94 -4.52 11.49 13.40
N PHE A 95 -5.54 12.30 13.15
CA PHE A 95 -6.63 11.93 12.25
C PHE A 95 -6.19 11.83 10.79
N GLY A 96 -5.22 12.65 10.36
CA GLY A 96 -4.62 12.59 9.02
C GLY A 96 -3.97 11.23 8.71
N SER A 97 -3.47 10.53 9.73
CA SER A 97 -2.92 9.17 9.56
C SER A 97 -3.96 8.19 8.99
N ARG A 98 -5.23 8.30 9.38
CA ARG A 98 -6.33 7.47 8.85
C ARG A 98 -6.52 7.68 7.34
N VAL A 99 -6.58 8.95 6.94
CA VAL A 99 -6.77 9.32 5.53
C VAL A 99 -5.58 8.83 4.69
N THR A 100 -4.35 9.09 5.18
CA THR A 100 -3.12 8.67 4.49
C THR A 100 -3.04 7.16 4.32
N LEU A 101 -3.31 6.39 5.38
CA LEU A 101 -3.29 4.93 5.33
C LEU A 101 -4.40 4.37 4.43
N SER A 102 -5.59 4.96 4.49
CA SER A 102 -6.71 4.56 3.61
C SER A 102 -6.34 4.76 2.14
N ILE A 103 -5.78 5.93 1.79
CA ILE A 103 -5.31 6.20 0.42
C ILE A 103 -4.23 5.18 0.02
N ALA A 104 -3.23 4.94 0.86
CA ALA A 104 -2.14 4.01 0.57
C ALA A 104 -2.67 2.58 0.30
N VAL A 105 -3.58 2.09 1.14
CA VAL A 105 -4.20 0.76 1.00
C VAL A 105 -5.04 0.68 -0.28
N LEU A 106 -5.88 1.67 -0.55
CA LEU A 106 -6.75 1.69 -1.73
C LEU A 106 -5.94 1.79 -3.02
N VAL A 107 -4.92 2.65 -3.06
CA VAL A 107 -3.99 2.70 -4.21
C VAL A 107 -3.31 1.36 -4.43
N ALA A 108 -2.80 0.72 -3.39
CA ALA A 108 -2.18 -0.59 -3.50
C ALA A 108 -3.18 -1.67 -3.95
N ALA A 109 -4.41 -1.64 -3.42
CA ALA A 109 -5.48 -2.58 -3.76
C ALA A 109 -5.94 -2.47 -5.22
N ILE A 110 -5.77 -1.32 -5.85
CA ILE A 110 -6.09 -1.11 -7.28
C ILE A 110 -4.87 -1.39 -8.16
N SER A 111 -3.73 -0.76 -7.85
CA SER A 111 -2.53 -0.83 -8.70
C SER A 111 -1.92 -2.22 -8.75
N THR A 112 -1.88 -2.94 -7.61
CA THR A 112 -1.22 -4.24 -7.52
C THR A 112 -1.93 -5.32 -8.33
N PRO A 113 -3.26 -5.54 -8.20
CA PRO A 113 -3.95 -6.54 -9.03
C PRO A 113 -3.90 -6.20 -10.51
N LEU A 114 -4.07 -4.92 -10.87
CA LEU A 114 -3.99 -4.48 -12.27
C LEU A 114 -2.60 -4.77 -12.85
N GLY A 115 -1.55 -4.37 -12.15
CA GLY A 115 -0.18 -4.64 -12.58
C GLY A 115 0.15 -6.12 -12.60
N LEU A 116 -0.31 -6.90 -11.60
CA LEU A 116 -0.11 -8.34 -11.53
C LEU A 116 -0.74 -9.04 -12.73
N VAL A 117 -1.99 -8.76 -13.07
CA VAL A 117 -2.68 -9.37 -14.22
C VAL A 117 -1.94 -9.04 -15.49
N ILE A 118 -1.61 -7.78 -15.75
CA ILE A 118 -0.92 -7.35 -16.97
C ILE A 118 0.49 -7.99 -17.05
N GLY A 119 1.23 -7.99 -15.95
CA GLY A 119 2.59 -8.55 -15.91
C GLY A 119 2.62 -10.07 -16.11
N VAL A 120 1.71 -10.80 -15.46
CA VAL A 120 1.58 -12.25 -15.63
C VAL A 120 1.16 -12.60 -17.06
N LEU A 121 0.18 -11.88 -17.64
CA LEU A 121 -0.22 -12.10 -19.04
C LEU A 121 0.95 -11.84 -20.00
N ALA A 122 1.70 -10.78 -19.80
CA ALA A 122 2.88 -10.47 -20.61
C ALA A 122 3.96 -11.57 -20.50
N GLY A 123 4.30 -11.99 -19.28
CA GLY A 123 5.32 -13.00 -19.04
C GLY A 123 4.89 -14.40 -19.52
N TYR A 124 3.62 -14.78 -19.33
CA TYR A 124 3.11 -16.11 -19.67
C TYR A 124 2.95 -16.31 -21.19
N PHE A 125 2.32 -15.38 -21.87
CA PHE A 125 2.08 -15.51 -23.32
C PHE A 125 3.30 -15.09 -24.17
N GLY A 126 4.13 -14.19 -23.66
CA GLY A 126 5.35 -13.73 -24.33
C GLY A 126 5.10 -13.09 -25.71
N LYS A 127 6.15 -13.07 -26.53
CA LYS A 127 6.11 -12.64 -27.94
C LYS A 127 5.41 -11.27 -28.13
N ALA A 128 4.48 -11.18 -29.08
CA ALA A 128 3.79 -9.95 -29.43
C ALA A 128 2.95 -9.35 -28.28
N LEU A 129 2.31 -10.20 -27.46
CA LEU A 129 1.51 -9.70 -26.34
C LEU A 129 2.40 -9.05 -25.27
N ASP A 130 3.52 -9.67 -24.96
CA ASP A 130 4.53 -9.10 -24.06
C ASP A 130 5.04 -7.75 -24.60
N GLU A 131 5.41 -7.70 -25.86
CA GLU A 131 5.90 -6.46 -26.47
C GLU A 131 4.86 -5.34 -26.40
N ILE A 132 3.60 -5.61 -26.74
CA ILE A 132 2.53 -4.60 -26.70
C ILE A 132 2.28 -4.12 -25.28
N LEU A 133 2.10 -5.02 -24.30
CA LEU A 133 1.79 -4.66 -22.92
C LEU A 133 2.96 -3.91 -22.26
N MET A 134 4.19 -4.30 -22.55
CA MET A 134 5.36 -3.62 -21.99
C MET A 134 5.60 -2.27 -22.67
N ARG A 135 5.42 -2.13 -23.98
CA ARG A 135 5.48 -0.82 -24.65
C ARG A 135 4.42 0.15 -24.09
N PHE A 136 3.21 -0.36 -23.84
CA PHE A 136 2.17 0.47 -23.21
C PHE A 136 2.59 0.89 -21.79
N SER A 137 3.14 -0.03 -20.99
CA SER A 137 3.70 0.30 -19.67
C SER A 137 4.82 1.33 -19.76
N ASP A 138 5.68 1.25 -20.80
CA ASP A 138 6.80 2.15 -20.99
C ASP A 138 6.37 3.58 -21.28
N ILE A 139 5.24 3.77 -21.96
CA ILE A 139 4.65 5.11 -22.18
C ILE A 139 4.36 5.78 -20.82
N PHE A 140 3.76 5.06 -19.88
CA PHE A 140 3.50 5.60 -18.55
C PHE A 140 4.78 5.89 -17.78
N LEU A 141 5.78 5.03 -17.90
CA LEU A 141 7.04 5.15 -17.17
C LEU A 141 8.00 6.19 -17.78
N ALA A 142 7.73 6.64 -19.01
CA ALA A 142 8.45 7.76 -19.62
C ALA A 142 8.17 9.09 -18.92
N PHE A 143 7.03 9.21 -18.24
CA PHE A 143 6.69 10.41 -17.46
C PHE A 143 7.09 10.26 -16.00
N PRO A 144 7.53 11.34 -15.33
CA PRO A 144 7.67 11.36 -13.88
C PRO A 144 6.31 11.04 -13.23
N LYS A 145 6.27 10.01 -12.38
CA LYS A 145 5.02 9.49 -11.78
C LYS A 145 4.17 10.54 -11.10
N LEU A 146 4.83 11.48 -10.39
CA LEU A 146 4.11 12.54 -9.70
C LEU A 146 3.39 13.48 -10.69
N ILE A 147 4.07 13.86 -11.78
CA ILE A 147 3.48 14.71 -12.83
C ILE A 147 2.30 14.00 -13.47
N LEU A 148 2.44 12.73 -13.79
CA LEU A 148 1.39 11.92 -14.38
C LEU A 148 0.18 11.80 -13.43
N ALA A 149 0.41 11.55 -12.14
CA ALA A 149 -0.65 11.48 -11.15
C ALA A 149 -1.39 12.82 -10.99
N ILE A 150 -0.67 13.94 -10.98
CA ILE A 150 -1.28 15.28 -10.92
C ILE A 150 -2.10 15.56 -12.19
N ALA A 151 -1.60 15.19 -13.37
CA ALA A 151 -2.33 15.38 -14.63
C ALA A 151 -3.65 14.60 -14.63
N PHE A 152 -3.64 13.33 -14.20
CA PHE A 152 -4.87 12.54 -14.05
C PHE A 152 -5.79 13.09 -12.98
N ALA A 153 -5.27 13.52 -11.83
CA ALA A 153 -6.07 14.12 -10.77
C ALA A 153 -6.75 15.42 -11.25
N ALA A 154 -6.05 16.25 -12.02
CA ALA A 154 -6.61 17.47 -12.62
C ALA A 154 -7.70 17.16 -13.64
N ALA A 155 -7.54 16.10 -14.44
CA ALA A 155 -8.53 15.69 -15.43
C ALA A 155 -9.80 15.06 -14.80
N LEU A 156 -9.64 14.33 -13.69
CA LEU A 156 -10.74 13.69 -12.97
C LEU A 156 -11.50 14.66 -12.05
N GLY A 157 -10.89 15.80 -11.72
CA GLY A 157 -11.46 16.80 -10.82
C GLY A 157 -11.13 16.58 -9.35
N PRO A 158 -11.59 17.47 -8.45
CA PRO A 158 -11.29 17.43 -7.03
C PRO A 158 -11.94 16.22 -6.36
N GLY A 159 -11.25 15.67 -5.34
CA GLY A 159 -11.77 14.57 -4.53
C GLY A 159 -10.68 13.53 -4.19
N VAL A 160 -10.79 12.94 -3.00
CA VAL A 160 -9.85 11.91 -2.53
C VAL A 160 -9.95 10.65 -3.41
N GLU A 161 -11.16 10.30 -3.84
CA GLU A 161 -11.42 9.16 -4.72
C GLU A 161 -10.73 9.33 -6.09
N ASN A 162 -10.84 10.52 -6.68
CA ASN A 162 -10.18 10.86 -7.93
C ASN A 162 -8.65 10.83 -7.78
N ALA A 163 -8.12 11.31 -6.66
CA ALA A 163 -6.70 11.22 -6.36
C ALA A 163 -6.22 9.76 -6.24
N ILE A 164 -7.00 8.88 -5.59
CA ILE A 164 -6.70 7.45 -5.48
C ILE A 164 -6.63 6.81 -6.88
N VAL A 165 -7.62 7.07 -7.73
CA VAL A 165 -7.65 6.56 -9.11
C VAL A 165 -6.45 7.08 -9.90
N ALA A 166 -6.18 8.38 -9.85
CA ALA A 166 -5.07 9.03 -10.55
C ALA A 166 -3.71 8.43 -10.17
N ILE A 167 -3.46 8.27 -8.86
CA ILE A 167 -2.23 7.66 -8.35
C ILE A 167 -2.15 6.18 -8.76
N SER A 168 -3.28 5.48 -8.75
CA SER A 168 -3.32 4.06 -9.14
C SER A 168 -2.97 3.87 -10.61
N ILE A 169 -3.52 4.71 -11.49
CA ILE A 169 -3.20 4.73 -12.92
C ILE A 169 -1.72 5.03 -13.17
N ALA A 170 -1.10 5.88 -12.36
CA ALA A 170 0.33 6.18 -12.50
C ALA A 170 1.25 5.08 -11.98
N ASN A 171 0.79 4.20 -11.08
CA ASN A 171 1.63 3.23 -10.39
C ASN A 171 1.59 1.79 -10.94
N TRP A 172 0.50 1.36 -11.57
CA TRP A 172 0.34 -0.03 -12.05
C TRP A 172 1.50 -0.53 -12.94
N PRO A 173 2.18 0.30 -13.81
CA PRO A 173 3.22 -0.23 -14.68
C PRO A 173 4.44 -0.76 -13.93
N SER A 174 4.74 -0.20 -12.76
CA SER A 174 5.83 -0.70 -11.91
C SER A 174 5.54 -2.10 -11.38
N TYR A 175 4.29 -2.36 -10.98
CA TYR A 175 3.85 -3.69 -10.55
C TYR A 175 3.80 -4.68 -11.72
N ALA A 176 3.39 -4.21 -12.92
CA ALA A 176 3.37 -5.05 -14.11
C ALA A 176 4.78 -5.53 -14.51
N ARG A 177 5.77 -4.65 -14.48
CA ARG A 177 7.16 -5.04 -14.74
C ARG A 177 7.69 -6.04 -13.73
N LEU A 178 7.40 -5.83 -12.45
CA LEU A 178 7.81 -6.76 -11.40
C LEU A 178 7.18 -8.14 -11.59
N ALA A 179 5.87 -8.18 -11.78
CA ALA A 179 5.13 -9.43 -11.99
C ALA A 179 5.59 -10.18 -13.26
N ARG A 180 5.90 -9.43 -14.33
CA ARG A 180 6.49 -10.02 -15.55
C ARG A 180 7.85 -10.65 -15.27
N ALA A 181 8.73 -9.95 -14.55
CA ALA A 181 10.06 -10.47 -14.23
C ALA A 181 9.98 -11.77 -13.42
N GLU A 182 9.10 -11.84 -12.44
CA GLU A 182 8.86 -13.04 -11.63
C GLU A 182 8.21 -14.18 -12.43
N THR A 183 7.43 -13.87 -13.47
CA THR A 183 6.80 -14.89 -14.32
C THR A 183 7.79 -15.51 -15.30
N LEU A 184 8.88 -14.82 -15.66
CA LEU A 184 9.93 -15.29 -16.56
C LEU A 184 11.08 -16.03 -15.84
N SER A 185 11.13 -15.97 -14.48
CA SER A 185 12.15 -16.65 -13.67
C SER A 185 11.79 -18.12 -13.46
#